data_a20a99131adbdde02a70ffb3d9d05e0d
#
_entry.id   a20a99131adbdde02a70ffb3d9d05e0d
#
_cell.length_a   1.000
_cell.length_b   1.000
_cell.length_c   1.000
_cell.angle_alpha   90.00
_cell.angle_beta   90.00
_cell.angle_gamma   90.00
#
_symmetry.space_group_name_H-M   'P 1'
#
loop_
_entity.id
_entity.type
_entity.pdbx_description
1 polymer ?
#
loop_
_entity_poly.entity_id
_entity_poly.type
_entity_poly.pdbx_seq_one_letter_code
_entity_poly.pdbx_strand_id
1 'polypeptide(L)'
;MRFDYFSAPIRRLARASSLAVAAATLMVAACGGGGDSTAAPAAPVATTISGTVQSSAGQPVAGASVRVAGQKATTGADGRFSFGVAATEPNTVVLVNKPGFATNAKDAPVASGNTTDITIRLFADQVSGSFSAGSGITLAPNGATVVIPPNAIQTATGAPYTGTVTVGASYYNPDTIEGVQAFAAPYEGLDAGARAPLVTAGVIEVKLLDAAGNPLQLKPGFPATLTYPASSTSAGAATIPLWYYDEAALVWVREGQANQQAGGSYVASVTHFTVWNMDFKGVKATLNGCFRDSQGNVVTKAGTVGLRGQGWMNTRTGIAEDGNFTLINVPANMPLELYSAISPAAFTSVAIAALAPGEVRQLSCVVVINPPTTPTASVPLPTTLFTPPVVTPVVTPVVTPVVPVTPVTPVVTPVVTPTVAAFAGTYNGTFAGTETGTFSVVIGSTGTITGRTTSTTTGVASVTGSVAANGAVSLTATQGTAGAASFTGTISATGSVSGTWRYTTGLTGGGTFTGQRV
;
A
#
# COMPACT_ATOMS: atom_id res chain seq x y z
N MET A 1 -13.44 51.78 -7.29
CA MET A 1 -13.54 51.18 -5.97
C MET A 1 -12.40 50.19 -5.82
N ARG A 2 -11.40 50.57 -5.00
CA ARG A 2 -10.27 49.71 -4.65
C ARG A 2 -10.69 48.91 -3.42
N PHE A 3 -10.48 47.58 -3.43
CA PHE A 3 -10.48 46.77 -2.23
C PHE A 3 -9.07 46.29 -1.96
N ASP A 4 -8.47 46.86 -0.92
CA ASP A 4 -7.21 46.42 -0.36
C ASP A 4 -7.43 45.20 0.52
N TYR A 5 -6.76 44.09 0.21
CA TYR A 5 -6.68 42.91 1.09
C TYR A 5 -5.45 43.03 1.97
N PHE A 6 -5.68 43.25 3.25
CA PHE A 6 -4.67 43.24 4.31
C PHE A 6 -4.15 41.83 4.54
N SER A 7 -2.86 41.64 4.27
CA SER A 7 -2.12 40.46 4.71
C SER A 7 -1.61 40.68 6.13
N ALA A 8 -2.10 39.94 7.11
CA ALA A 8 -1.55 39.92 8.47
C ALA A 8 -0.45 38.85 8.57
N PRO A 9 0.74 39.12 9.08
CA PRO A 9 1.76 38.08 9.30
C PRO A 9 1.48 37.31 10.57
N ILE A 10 1.36 35.98 10.46
CA ILE A 10 1.28 35.07 11.60
C ILE A 10 2.65 35.06 12.31
N ARG A 11 2.72 35.71 13.47
CA ARG A 11 3.86 35.63 14.37
C ARG A 11 3.90 34.23 15.01
N ARG A 12 4.92 33.44 14.65
CA ARG A 12 5.29 32.23 15.38
C ARG A 12 5.85 32.64 16.75
N LEU A 13 5.15 32.29 17.82
CA LEU A 13 5.70 32.31 19.17
C LEU A 13 6.61 31.09 19.34
N ALA A 14 7.91 31.29 19.25
CA ALA A 14 8.92 30.33 19.70
C ALA A 14 8.90 30.31 21.23
N ARG A 15 8.38 29.26 21.85
CA ARG A 15 8.65 28.95 23.24
C ARG A 15 9.94 28.16 23.34
N ALA A 16 11.00 28.81 23.69
CA ALA A 16 12.23 28.16 24.13
C ALA A 16 12.00 27.62 25.56
N SER A 17 11.91 26.31 25.69
CA SER A 17 11.97 25.65 27.01
C SER A 17 13.43 25.24 27.26
N SER A 18 14.13 26.05 28.04
CA SER A 18 15.43 25.71 28.59
C SER A 18 15.27 24.63 29.67
N LEU A 19 15.71 23.41 29.40
CA LEU A 19 15.92 22.39 30.43
C LEU A 19 17.21 22.75 31.21
N ALA A 20 17.05 23.19 32.44
CA ALA A 20 18.13 23.27 33.41
C ALA A 20 18.39 21.86 33.97
N VAL A 21 19.56 21.30 33.70
CA VAL A 21 20.06 20.09 34.37
C VAL A 21 20.54 20.49 35.76
N ALA A 22 19.77 20.17 36.78
CA ALA A 22 20.21 20.28 38.17
C ALA A 22 20.95 18.99 38.60
N ALA A 23 22.25 19.06 38.68
CA ALA A 23 23.05 18.02 39.33
C ALA A 23 22.85 18.12 40.87
N ALA A 24 22.14 17.18 41.45
CA ALA A 24 22.01 17.04 42.89
C ALA A 24 23.11 16.14 43.42
N THR A 25 24.09 16.70 44.09
CA THR A 25 25.06 15.98 44.93
C THR A 25 24.39 15.48 46.21
N LEU A 26 24.26 14.16 46.35
CA LEU A 26 23.81 13.55 47.61
C LEU A 26 24.96 13.53 48.62
N MET A 27 24.82 14.25 49.73
CA MET A 27 25.57 14.01 50.94
C MET A 27 24.87 12.89 51.73
N VAL A 28 25.63 11.81 52.01
CA VAL A 28 25.19 10.74 52.91
C VAL A 28 25.44 11.20 54.35
N ALA A 29 24.36 11.41 55.12
CA ALA A 29 24.44 11.45 56.57
C ALA A 29 23.80 10.18 57.14
N ALA A 30 24.60 9.30 57.71
CA ALA A 30 24.14 8.13 58.43
C ALA A 30 23.64 8.54 59.81
N CYS A 31 22.38 8.19 60.16
CA CYS A 31 21.99 7.88 61.54
C CYS A 31 20.72 7.03 61.54
N GLY A 32 20.76 5.95 62.32
CA GLY A 32 19.89 4.81 62.29
C GLY A 32 18.45 5.05 62.81
N GLY A 33 17.60 4.05 62.52
CA GLY A 33 16.34 3.80 63.19
C GLY A 33 15.23 3.37 62.28
N GLY A 34 14.91 2.06 62.25
CA GLY A 34 13.56 1.50 62.15
C GLY A 34 12.75 1.67 60.86
N GLY A 35 12.71 0.63 60.06
CA GLY A 35 11.54 0.04 59.40
C GLY A 35 10.60 0.93 58.61
N ASP A 36 10.75 0.96 57.36
CA ASP A 36 9.74 0.71 56.32
C ASP A 36 10.43 0.81 54.97
N SER A 37 10.65 -0.36 54.36
CA SER A 37 11.19 -0.41 52.98
C SER A 37 10.13 0.05 52.01
N THR A 38 9.98 1.36 51.84
CA THR A 38 9.37 1.86 50.63
C THR A 38 10.31 1.54 49.49
N ALA A 39 10.00 0.48 48.77
CA ALA A 39 10.70 0.14 47.53
C ALA A 39 10.73 1.41 46.64
N ALA A 40 11.94 1.79 46.21
CA ALA A 40 12.08 2.87 45.23
C ALA A 40 11.15 2.58 44.06
N PRO A 41 10.42 3.61 43.50
CA PRO A 41 9.59 3.40 42.34
C PRO A 41 10.43 2.69 41.27
N ALA A 42 9.92 1.56 40.79
CA ALA A 42 10.59 0.81 39.73
C ALA A 42 10.84 1.80 38.57
N ALA A 43 12.07 1.84 38.04
CA ALA A 43 12.40 2.66 36.91
C ALA A 43 11.41 2.36 35.78
N PRO A 44 10.84 3.37 35.09
CA PRO A 44 9.88 3.14 34.00
C PRO A 44 10.51 2.18 32.99
N VAL A 45 9.83 1.07 32.74
CA VAL A 45 10.29 0.05 31.80
C VAL A 45 10.31 0.68 30.42
N ALA A 46 11.47 0.65 29.75
CA ALA A 46 11.63 1.26 28.45
C ALA A 46 10.75 0.55 27.42
N THR A 47 9.93 1.29 26.71
CA THR A 47 9.16 0.80 25.56
C THR A 47 10.04 0.93 24.31
N THR A 48 10.15 -0.12 23.52
CA THR A 48 11.03 -0.17 22.35
C THR A 48 10.24 -0.54 21.10
N ILE A 49 10.48 0.19 20.01
CA ILE A 49 10.12 -0.21 18.66
C ILE A 49 11.38 -0.66 17.94
N SER A 50 11.46 -1.92 17.60
CA SER A 50 12.56 -2.50 16.83
C SER A 50 12.02 -3.11 15.54
N GLY A 51 12.93 -3.43 14.62
CA GLY A 51 12.49 -4.11 13.40
C GLY A 51 13.59 -4.28 12.37
N THR A 52 13.16 -4.81 11.22
CA THR A 52 14.01 -5.04 10.07
C THR A 52 13.41 -4.43 8.82
N VAL A 53 14.21 -3.71 8.05
CA VAL A 53 13.87 -3.24 6.71
C VAL A 53 14.38 -4.25 5.70
N GLN A 54 13.49 -4.73 4.84
CA GLN A 54 13.79 -5.73 3.82
C GLN A 54 13.32 -5.25 2.44
N SER A 55 13.96 -5.73 1.38
CA SER A 55 13.43 -5.58 0.02
C SER A 55 12.19 -6.47 -0.18
N SER A 56 11.50 -6.31 -1.30
CA SER A 56 10.39 -7.21 -1.71
C SER A 56 10.83 -8.68 -1.80
N ALA A 57 12.11 -8.93 -2.09
CA ALA A 57 12.71 -10.27 -2.11
C ALA A 57 13.14 -10.79 -0.72
N GLY A 58 12.85 -10.06 0.36
CA GLY A 58 13.20 -10.46 1.73
C GLY A 58 14.67 -10.21 2.12
N GLN A 59 15.47 -9.56 1.26
CA GLN A 59 16.87 -9.25 1.58
C GLN A 59 16.95 -8.02 2.50
N PRO A 60 17.88 -7.99 3.48
CA PRO A 60 18.09 -6.82 4.33
C PRO A 60 18.41 -5.57 3.51
N VAL A 61 17.84 -4.43 3.88
CA VAL A 61 18.13 -3.13 3.27
C VAL A 61 18.94 -2.29 4.25
N ALA A 62 20.25 -2.23 4.01
CA ALA A 62 21.16 -1.38 4.76
C ALA A 62 21.03 0.09 4.36
N GLY A 63 21.30 1.01 5.30
CA GLY A 63 21.34 2.45 5.01
C GLY A 63 19.96 3.05 4.69
N ALA A 64 18.86 2.41 5.05
CA ALA A 64 17.53 3.00 4.98
C ALA A 64 17.31 3.97 6.15
N SER A 65 16.78 5.14 5.87
CA SER A 65 16.39 6.12 6.89
C SER A 65 15.08 5.68 7.53
N VAL A 66 15.08 5.47 8.85
CA VAL A 66 13.90 5.11 9.63
C VAL A 66 13.55 6.26 10.57
N ARG A 67 12.26 6.63 10.63
CA ARG A 67 11.74 7.66 11.53
C ARG A 67 10.62 7.09 12.39
N VAL A 68 10.70 7.34 13.70
CA VAL A 68 9.72 6.89 14.70
C VAL A 68 9.57 7.97 15.76
N ALA A 69 8.35 8.44 16.03
CA ALA A 69 8.06 9.39 17.13
C ALA A 69 9.03 10.61 17.15
N GLY A 70 9.33 11.18 15.98
CA GLY A 70 10.26 12.32 15.84
C GLY A 70 11.74 11.96 15.87
N GLN A 71 12.11 10.73 16.22
CA GLN A 71 13.49 10.24 16.18
C GLN A 71 13.84 9.72 14.77
N LYS A 72 15.15 9.71 14.44
CA LYS A 72 15.65 9.20 13.15
C LYS A 72 16.89 8.33 13.38
N ALA A 73 16.94 7.19 12.69
CA ALA A 73 18.11 6.31 12.62
C ALA A 73 18.29 5.80 11.19
N THR A 74 19.42 5.10 10.96
CA THR A 74 19.72 4.45 9.69
C THR A 74 19.90 2.96 9.96
N THR A 75 19.34 2.11 9.09
CA THR A 75 19.47 0.65 9.26
C THR A 75 20.91 0.18 9.08
N GLY A 76 21.32 -0.78 9.91
CA GLY A 76 22.59 -1.49 9.80
C GLY A 76 22.71 -2.38 8.54
N ALA A 77 23.84 -3.07 8.40
CA ALA A 77 24.06 -4.02 7.29
C ALA A 77 23.04 -5.17 7.26
N ASP A 78 22.49 -5.52 8.40
CA ASP A 78 21.44 -6.53 8.60
C ASP A 78 20.01 -5.99 8.41
N GLY A 79 19.88 -4.72 8.02
CA GLY A 79 18.59 -4.04 7.86
C GLY A 79 17.89 -3.67 9.16
N ARG A 80 18.51 -3.86 10.33
CA ARG A 80 17.88 -3.65 11.64
C ARG A 80 17.87 -2.19 12.09
N PHE A 81 16.85 -1.86 12.89
CA PHE A 81 16.72 -0.60 13.61
C PHE A 81 16.11 -0.83 15.00
N SER A 82 16.29 0.14 15.92
CA SER A 82 15.67 0.14 17.25
C SER A 82 15.53 1.55 17.79
N PHE A 83 14.39 1.85 18.42
CA PHE A 83 14.06 3.15 19.04
C PHE A 83 13.44 2.94 20.41
N GLY A 84 13.94 3.64 21.43
CA GLY A 84 13.20 3.83 22.67
C GLY A 84 12.10 4.88 22.44
N VAL A 85 10.86 4.55 22.78
CA VAL A 85 9.70 5.45 22.59
C VAL A 85 8.94 5.63 23.90
N ALA A 86 8.29 6.79 24.08
CA ALA A 86 7.36 7.00 25.16
C ALA A 86 6.01 6.32 24.83
N ALA A 87 5.45 5.58 25.76
CA ALA A 87 4.14 4.94 25.61
C ALA A 87 3.00 5.93 25.89
N THR A 88 2.95 7.05 25.15
CA THR A 88 1.92 8.08 25.28
C THR A 88 0.70 7.80 24.40
N GLU A 89 0.89 7.04 23.34
CA GLU A 89 -0.13 6.66 22.37
C GLU A 89 -0.09 5.14 22.13
N PRO A 90 -1.22 4.49 21.85
CA PRO A 90 -1.28 3.04 21.66
C PRO A 90 -0.57 2.56 20.38
N ASN A 91 -0.30 3.45 19.44
CA ASN A 91 0.39 3.16 18.18
C ASN A 91 1.30 4.32 17.78
N THR A 92 2.37 4.00 17.05
CA THR A 92 3.22 4.97 16.40
C THR A 92 3.49 4.56 14.95
N VAL A 93 3.74 5.55 14.09
CA VAL A 93 4.09 5.28 12.69
C VAL A 93 5.60 5.16 12.57
N VAL A 94 6.04 4.08 11.92
CA VAL A 94 7.42 3.87 11.49
C VAL A 94 7.51 4.16 10.01
N LEU A 95 8.17 5.25 9.64
CA LEU A 95 8.37 5.67 8.25
C LEU A 95 9.78 5.29 7.79
N VAL A 96 9.88 4.68 6.61
CA VAL A 96 11.17 4.25 6.04
C VAL A 96 11.34 4.81 4.64
N ASN A 97 12.49 5.46 4.42
CA ASN A 97 12.89 6.03 3.14
C ASN A 97 14.28 5.52 2.74
N LYS A 98 14.45 5.19 1.45
CA LYS A 98 15.72 4.81 0.85
C LYS A 98 15.75 5.23 -0.62
N PRO A 99 16.82 5.92 -1.11
CA PRO A 99 16.98 6.16 -2.55
C PRO A 99 16.94 4.85 -3.35
N GLY A 100 16.24 4.85 -4.48
CA GLY A 100 16.02 3.67 -5.33
C GLY A 100 14.89 2.75 -4.85
N PHE A 101 14.20 3.12 -3.78
CA PHE A 101 13.03 2.39 -3.27
C PHE A 101 11.90 3.36 -2.98
N ALA A 102 10.69 2.89 -3.16
CA ALA A 102 9.51 3.62 -2.71
C ALA A 102 9.47 3.74 -1.17
N THR A 103 8.93 4.85 -0.70
CA THR A 103 8.69 5.11 0.72
C THR A 103 7.67 4.12 1.26
N ASN A 104 7.92 3.58 2.45
CA ASN A 104 6.93 2.78 3.14
C ASN A 104 6.78 3.23 4.60
N ALA A 105 5.57 3.13 5.10
CA ALA A 105 5.29 3.40 6.50
C ALA A 105 4.41 2.29 7.08
N LYS A 106 4.56 2.04 8.38
CA LYS A 106 3.78 1.02 9.08
C LYS A 106 3.42 1.50 10.48
N ASP A 107 2.19 1.22 10.90
CA ASP A 107 1.83 1.37 12.29
C ASP A 107 2.49 0.30 13.14
N ALA A 108 3.06 0.71 14.25
CA ALA A 108 3.61 -0.15 15.28
C ALA A 108 2.83 0.05 16.57
N PRO A 109 2.26 -1.02 17.17
CA PRO A 109 1.65 -0.91 18.48
C PRO A 109 2.69 -0.55 19.54
N VAL A 110 2.30 0.31 20.47
CA VAL A 110 3.15 0.77 21.58
C VAL A 110 2.52 0.29 22.89
N ALA A 111 3.13 -0.69 23.52
CA ALA A 111 2.72 -1.17 24.84
C ALA A 111 3.82 -0.85 25.86
N SER A 112 3.45 -0.20 26.97
CA SER A 112 4.38 0.23 28.00
C SER A 112 5.21 -0.95 28.51
N GLY A 113 6.53 -0.79 28.54
CA GLY A 113 7.46 -1.80 28.98
C GLY A 113 7.70 -2.97 28.03
N ASN A 114 7.14 -2.94 26.84
CA ASN A 114 7.31 -4.00 25.85
C ASN A 114 8.16 -3.56 24.65
N THR A 115 8.76 -4.54 23.98
CA THR A 115 9.38 -4.36 22.67
C THR A 115 8.42 -4.83 21.60
N THR A 116 8.09 -3.92 20.66
CA THR A 116 7.41 -4.28 19.42
C THR A 116 8.43 -4.44 18.31
N ASP A 117 8.47 -5.62 17.68
CA ASP A 117 9.34 -5.91 16.54
C ASP A 117 8.50 -5.97 15.25
N ILE A 118 8.91 -5.22 14.21
CA ILE A 118 8.18 -5.13 12.96
C ILE A 118 9.09 -5.35 11.76
N THR A 119 8.54 -5.86 10.68
CA THR A 119 9.23 -5.93 9.38
C THR A 119 8.57 -4.94 8.41
N ILE A 120 9.39 -4.08 7.79
CA ILE A 120 8.97 -3.16 6.75
C ILE A 120 9.62 -3.57 5.44
N ARG A 121 8.80 -3.79 4.41
CA ARG A 121 9.27 -4.12 3.07
C ARG A 121 9.34 -2.87 2.22
N LEU A 122 10.47 -2.68 1.55
CA LEU A 122 10.65 -1.67 0.54
C LEU A 122 10.58 -2.31 -0.85
N PHE A 123 9.88 -1.64 -1.73
CA PHE A 123 9.77 -1.99 -3.15
C PHE A 123 10.70 -1.09 -3.94
N ALA A 124 11.48 -1.64 -4.86
CA ALA A 124 12.32 -0.84 -5.74
C ALA A 124 11.46 0.13 -6.58
N ASP A 125 12.00 1.31 -6.87
CA ASP A 125 11.34 2.25 -7.79
C ASP A 125 11.08 1.54 -9.13
N GLN A 126 9.85 1.64 -9.64
CA GLN A 126 9.44 0.95 -10.87
C GLN A 126 10.04 1.59 -12.11
N VAL A 127 10.28 2.88 -12.04
CA VAL A 127 11.02 3.66 -13.04
C VAL A 127 12.11 4.43 -12.32
N SER A 128 13.34 4.31 -12.80
CA SER A 128 14.48 5.09 -12.31
C SER A 128 15.32 5.58 -13.48
N GLY A 129 15.92 6.75 -13.34
CA GLY A 129 16.74 7.33 -14.38
C GLY A 129 17.23 8.72 -14.05
N SER A 130 17.71 9.43 -15.07
CA SER A 130 18.12 10.82 -14.92
C SER A 130 17.71 11.65 -16.13
N PHE A 131 17.49 12.94 -15.91
CA PHE A 131 17.16 13.90 -16.96
C PHE A 131 17.73 15.29 -16.64
N SER A 132 17.84 16.16 -17.63
CA SER A 132 18.18 17.57 -17.40
C SER A 132 16.95 18.33 -16.89
N ALA A 133 17.09 19.09 -15.83
CA ALA A 133 16.00 19.91 -15.30
C ALA A 133 15.42 20.88 -16.35
N GLY A 134 16.21 21.28 -17.34
CA GLY A 134 15.78 22.14 -18.45
C GLY A 134 14.85 21.47 -19.46
N SER A 135 14.88 20.14 -19.59
CA SER A 135 14.11 19.41 -20.61
C SER A 135 12.76 18.88 -20.11
N GLY A 136 12.57 18.75 -18.81
CA GLY A 136 11.46 17.99 -18.25
C GLY A 136 11.53 16.51 -18.58
N ILE A 137 10.53 15.73 -18.17
CA ILE A 137 10.46 14.30 -18.40
C ILE A 137 9.03 13.77 -18.34
N THR A 138 8.75 12.69 -19.07
CA THR A 138 7.57 11.85 -18.88
C THR A 138 8.01 10.47 -18.39
N LEU A 139 7.43 10.03 -17.27
CA LEU A 139 7.68 8.73 -16.64
C LEU A 139 6.41 7.87 -16.72
N ALA A 140 6.56 6.57 -16.86
CA ALA A 140 5.44 5.64 -16.97
C ALA A 140 5.58 4.47 -15.98
N PRO A 141 5.44 4.71 -14.66
CA PRO A 141 5.51 3.64 -13.68
C PRO A 141 4.24 2.77 -13.76
N ASN A 142 4.38 1.50 -14.09
CA ASN A 142 3.36 0.45 -14.01
C ASN A 142 1.95 0.87 -14.52
N GLY A 143 1.89 1.55 -15.67
CA GLY A 143 0.65 1.99 -16.30
C GLY A 143 0.14 3.38 -15.89
N ALA A 144 0.69 3.98 -14.84
CA ALA A 144 0.49 5.40 -14.54
C ALA A 144 1.41 6.28 -15.40
N THR A 145 1.17 7.58 -15.43
CA THR A 145 2.05 8.54 -16.11
C THR A 145 2.31 9.74 -15.21
N VAL A 146 3.57 10.20 -15.20
CA VAL A 146 4.00 11.42 -14.53
C VAL A 146 4.66 12.33 -15.55
N VAL A 147 4.17 13.54 -15.73
CA VAL A 147 4.76 14.55 -16.62
C VAL A 147 5.33 15.69 -15.79
N ILE A 148 6.64 15.90 -15.86
CA ILE A 148 7.33 17.01 -15.24
C ILE A 148 7.72 18.00 -16.35
N PRO A 149 7.22 19.24 -16.33
CA PRO A 149 7.51 20.21 -17.39
C PRO A 149 8.97 20.68 -17.37
N PRO A 150 9.47 21.26 -18.48
CA PRO A 150 10.80 21.87 -18.54
C PRO A 150 10.96 22.99 -17.51
N ASN A 151 12.17 23.14 -16.96
CA ASN A 151 12.53 24.20 -15.99
C ASN A 151 11.66 24.23 -14.72
N ALA A 152 11.04 23.11 -14.35
CA ALA A 152 10.13 22.99 -13.22
C ALA A 152 10.81 22.69 -11.89
N ILE A 153 12.13 22.53 -11.86
CA ILE A 153 12.84 21.98 -10.69
C ILE A 153 13.52 23.09 -9.89
N GLN A 154 13.45 22.97 -8.57
CA GLN A 154 14.16 23.78 -7.59
C GLN A 154 14.80 22.92 -6.49
N THR A 155 15.77 23.48 -5.79
CA THR A 155 16.36 22.90 -4.58
C THR A 155 15.36 22.96 -3.41
N ALA A 156 15.64 22.24 -2.32
CA ALA A 156 14.85 22.33 -1.09
C ALA A 156 14.80 23.73 -0.47
N THR A 157 15.75 24.60 -0.81
CA THR A 157 15.80 26.02 -0.37
C THR A 157 15.06 26.98 -1.31
N GLY A 158 14.45 26.46 -2.40
CA GLY A 158 13.69 27.26 -3.37
C GLY A 158 14.53 27.86 -4.50
N ALA A 159 15.85 27.61 -4.57
CA ALA A 159 16.67 28.09 -5.69
C ALA A 159 16.39 27.27 -6.96
N PRO A 160 16.25 27.90 -8.15
CA PRO A 160 16.09 27.17 -9.41
C PRO A 160 17.26 26.18 -9.63
N TYR A 161 16.92 24.96 -10.05
CA TYR A 161 17.89 23.91 -10.33
C TYR A 161 17.96 23.65 -11.84
N THR A 162 19.17 23.64 -12.41
CA THR A 162 19.39 23.46 -13.84
C THR A 162 20.26 22.25 -14.17
N GLY A 163 20.70 21.50 -13.14
CA GLY A 163 21.57 20.35 -13.28
C GLY A 163 20.84 19.07 -13.71
N THR A 164 21.56 17.96 -13.61
CA THR A 164 20.99 16.62 -13.81
C THR A 164 20.17 16.22 -12.60
N VAL A 165 18.94 15.78 -12.84
CA VAL A 165 18.01 15.26 -11.83
C VAL A 165 18.02 13.75 -11.90
N THR A 166 18.28 13.08 -10.80
CA THR A 166 18.00 11.65 -10.64
C THR A 166 16.55 11.50 -10.19
N VAL A 167 15.79 10.63 -10.85
CA VAL A 167 14.37 10.42 -10.57
C VAL A 167 14.08 8.95 -10.29
N GLY A 168 13.23 8.72 -9.28
CA GLY A 168 12.55 7.45 -9.03
C GLY A 168 11.05 7.67 -9.01
N ALA A 169 10.29 6.75 -9.62
CA ALA A 169 8.83 6.83 -9.62
C ALA A 169 8.20 5.44 -9.47
N SER A 170 7.08 5.38 -8.76
CA SER A 170 6.31 4.16 -8.53
C SER A 170 4.82 4.46 -8.56
N TYR A 171 4.03 3.51 -9.08
CA TYR A 171 2.59 3.47 -8.99
C TYR A 171 2.13 2.18 -8.31
N TYR A 172 1.26 2.30 -7.35
CA TYR A 172 0.69 1.17 -6.62
C TYR A 172 -0.79 1.02 -6.96
N ASN A 173 -1.09 -0.10 -7.63
CA ASN A 173 -2.46 -0.46 -8.01
C ASN A 173 -3.21 -1.03 -6.80
N PRO A 174 -4.29 -0.41 -6.31
CA PRO A 174 -5.06 -0.88 -5.16
C PRO A 174 -5.83 -2.18 -5.41
N ASP A 175 -5.94 -2.62 -6.67
CA ASP A 175 -6.58 -3.89 -7.03
C ASP A 175 -5.68 -5.10 -6.77
N THR A 176 -4.42 -4.87 -6.34
CA THR A 176 -3.47 -5.91 -5.99
C THR A 176 -3.09 -5.85 -4.52
N ILE A 177 -2.85 -7.01 -3.91
CA ILE A 177 -2.38 -7.07 -2.51
C ILE A 177 -1.04 -6.34 -2.36
N GLU A 178 -0.13 -6.50 -3.32
CA GLU A 178 1.15 -5.82 -3.35
C GLU A 178 0.99 -4.30 -3.36
N GLY A 179 0.10 -3.78 -4.22
CA GLY A 179 -0.16 -2.34 -4.31
C GLY A 179 -0.72 -1.76 -3.01
N VAL A 180 -1.61 -2.48 -2.31
CA VAL A 180 -2.13 -2.02 -1.02
C VAL A 180 -1.08 -2.14 0.10
N GLN A 181 -0.15 -3.11 0.02
CA GLN A 181 0.92 -3.30 1.00
C GLN A 181 2.13 -2.39 0.79
N ALA A 182 2.36 -1.93 -0.44
CA ALA A 182 3.56 -1.19 -0.80
C ALA A 182 3.66 0.15 -0.06
N PHE A 183 2.53 0.75 0.28
CA PHE A 183 2.47 1.88 1.18
C PHE A 183 1.49 1.57 2.33
N ALA A 184 1.98 0.82 3.31
CA ALA A 184 1.19 0.36 4.47
C ALA A 184 1.12 1.39 5.61
N ALA A 185 1.23 2.69 5.33
CA ALA A 185 0.91 3.73 6.29
C ALA A 185 -0.56 3.59 6.70
N PRO A 186 -0.94 4.07 7.90
CA PRO A 186 -2.34 4.12 8.21
C PRO A 186 -3.05 4.86 7.10
N TYR A 187 -3.96 4.20 6.41
CA TYR A 187 -4.84 4.84 5.45
C TYR A 187 -5.82 5.74 6.20
N GLU A 188 -5.28 6.77 6.83
CA GLU A 188 -6.02 7.79 7.58
C GLU A 188 -5.63 9.18 7.10
N GLY A 189 -6.62 9.92 6.64
CA GLY A 189 -6.46 11.30 6.20
C GLY A 189 -6.93 12.30 7.24
N LEU A 190 -6.30 13.46 7.24
CA LEU A 190 -6.72 14.64 7.98
C LEU A 190 -7.44 15.58 7.00
N ASP A 191 -8.74 15.74 7.20
CA ASP A 191 -9.60 16.63 6.42
C ASP A 191 -10.31 17.60 7.37
N ALA A 192 -10.06 18.89 7.22
CA ALA A 192 -10.60 19.94 8.09
C ALA A 192 -10.44 19.65 9.60
N GLY A 193 -9.30 19.07 9.99
CA GLY A 193 -9.00 18.76 11.40
C GLY A 193 -9.57 17.42 11.91
N ALA A 194 -10.35 16.71 11.12
CA ALA A 194 -10.91 15.40 11.48
C ALA A 194 -10.17 14.27 10.77
N ARG A 195 -9.80 13.20 11.51
CA ARG A 195 -9.24 11.98 10.95
C ARG A 195 -10.35 11.05 10.44
N ALA A 196 -10.15 10.47 9.27
CA ALA A 196 -11.04 9.49 8.67
C ALA A 196 -10.24 8.41 7.93
N PRO A 197 -10.78 7.18 7.79
CA PRO A 197 -10.15 6.15 6.96
C PRO A 197 -10.18 6.60 5.50
N LEU A 198 -9.13 6.25 4.77
CA LEU A 198 -8.99 6.49 3.34
C LEU A 198 -9.02 5.16 2.60
N VAL A 199 -9.83 5.07 1.55
CA VAL A 199 -9.90 3.91 0.66
C VAL A 199 -9.25 4.29 -0.65
N THR A 200 -8.09 3.69 -0.94
CA THR A 200 -7.27 4.11 -2.08
C THR A 200 -7.81 3.64 -3.42
N ALA A 201 -7.75 4.51 -4.38
CA ALA A 201 -7.98 4.23 -5.80
C ALA A 201 -6.68 4.28 -6.63
N GLY A 202 -5.54 4.55 -5.99
CA GLY A 202 -4.21 4.50 -6.61
C GLY A 202 -3.20 5.45 -5.96
N VAL A 203 -1.96 4.98 -5.80
CA VAL A 203 -0.86 5.74 -5.18
C VAL A 203 0.25 5.96 -6.19
N ILE A 204 0.72 7.21 -6.36
CA ILE A 204 1.92 7.55 -7.13
C ILE A 204 2.93 8.21 -6.20
N GLU A 205 4.17 7.76 -6.25
CA GLU A 205 5.30 8.42 -5.62
C GLU A 205 6.31 8.86 -6.66
N VAL A 206 6.87 10.06 -6.47
CA VAL A 206 7.98 10.59 -7.28
C VAL A 206 9.03 11.17 -6.36
N LYS A 207 10.28 10.75 -6.55
CA LYS A 207 11.46 11.28 -5.86
C LYS A 207 12.38 11.93 -6.85
N LEU A 208 12.84 13.13 -6.53
CA LEU A 208 13.82 13.87 -7.32
C LEU A 208 15.04 14.17 -6.45
N LEU A 209 16.23 13.84 -6.95
CA LEU A 209 17.49 14.06 -6.26
C LEU A 209 18.47 14.80 -7.20
N ASP A 210 19.31 15.64 -6.63
CA ASP A 210 20.47 16.18 -7.34
C ASP A 210 21.62 15.16 -7.43
N ALA A 211 22.72 15.51 -8.06
CA ALA A 211 23.88 14.64 -8.22
C ALA A 211 24.56 14.27 -6.88
N ALA A 212 24.34 15.04 -5.82
CA ALA A 212 24.85 14.77 -4.47
C ALA A 212 23.85 13.96 -3.62
N GLY A 213 22.66 13.63 -4.18
CA GLY A 213 21.60 12.92 -3.47
C GLY A 213 20.71 13.80 -2.59
N ASN A 214 20.78 15.12 -2.73
CA ASN A 214 19.89 16.02 -2.00
C ASN A 214 18.52 16.07 -2.68
N PRO A 215 17.41 16.18 -1.90
CA PRO A 215 16.07 16.24 -2.46
C PRO A 215 15.83 17.52 -3.26
N LEU A 216 15.17 17.37 -4.39
CA LEU A 216 14.67 18.43 -5.24
C LEU A 216 13.15 18.47 -5.21
N GLN A 217 12.55 19.61 -5.58
CA GLN A 217 11.12 19.81 -5.61
C GLN A 217 10.66 20.55 -6.87
N LEU A 218 9.34 20.56 -7.09
CA LEU A 218 8.74 21.41 -8.14
C LEU A 218 8.85 22.89 -7.75
N LYS A 219 9.14 23.71 -8.75
CA LYS A 219 9.15 25.17 -8.60
C LYS A 219 7.71 25.71 -8.62
N PRO A 220 7.36 26.69 -7.78
CA PRO A 220 6.07 27.34 -7.81
C PRO A 220 5.67 27.80 -9.22
N GLY A 221 4.44 27.54 -9.63
CA GLY A 221 3.93 27.85 -10.96
C GLY A 221 4.28 26.84 -12.07
N PHE A 222 4.98 25.74 -11.74
CA PHE A 222 5.33 24.67 -12.67
C PHE A 222 4.80 23.32 -12.16
N PRO A 223 3.48 23.11 -12.15
CA PRO A 223 2.91 21.87 -11.63
C PRO A 223 3.27 20.68 -12.52
N ALA A 224 3.41 19.50 -11.91
CA ALA A 224 3.48 18.25 -12.60
C ALA A 224 2.07 17.67 -12.83
N THR A 225 1.93 16.85 -13.85
CA THR A 225 0.69 16.11 -14.12
C THR A 225 0.87 14.65 -13.75
N LEU A 226 -0.04 14.14 -12.92
CA LEU A 226 -0.13 12.72 -12.58
C LEU A 226 -1.35 12.13 -13.30
N THR A 227 -1.16 10.99 -13.96
CA THR A 227 -2.24 10.22 -14.57
C THR A 227 -2.30 8.84 -13.92
N TYR A 228 -3.42 8.53 -13.29
CA TYR A 228 -3.70 7.26 -12.65
C TYR A 228 -4.52 6.38 -13.58
N PRO A 229 -4.18 5.10 -13.76
CA PRO A 229 -5.10 4.14 -14.36
C PRO A 229 -6.40 4.05 -13.56
N ALA A 230 -7.49 3.67 -14.23
CA ALA A 230 -8.70 3.28 -13.50
C ALA A 230 -8.42 2.04 -12.65
N SER A 231 -9.02 2.00 -11.47
CA SER A 231 -9.02 0.84 -10.58
C SER A 231 -10.47 0.45 -10.25
N SER A 232 -10.67 -0.73 -9.69
CA SER A 232 -11.99 -1.16 -9.24
C SER A 232 -12.58 -0.21 -8.18
N THR A 233 -11.72 0.38 -7.33
CA THR A 233 -12.12 1.37 -6.33
C THR A 233 -12.55 2.69 -6.98
N SER A 234 -11.96 3.09 -8.11
CA SER A 234 -12.28 4.35 -8.80
C SER A 234 -13.53 4.28 -9.67
N ALA A 235 -14.10 3.09 -9.88
CA ALA A 235 -15.17 2.86 -10.85
C ALA A 235 -16.40 3.79 -10.64
N GLY A 236 -16.77 4.51 -11.69
CA GLY A 236 -17.96 5.37 -11.74
C GLY A 236 -17.81 6.76 -11.10
N ALA A 237 -16.66 7.10 -10.55
CA ALA A 237 -16.42 8.42 -9.97
C ALA A 237 -15.95 9.41 -11.05
N ALA A 238 -16.62 10.55 -11.19
CA ALA A 238 -16.17 11.62 -12.08
C ALA A 238 -14.93 12.35 -11.54
N THR A 239 -14.82 12.46 -10.21
CA THR A 239 -13.69 13.06 -9.50
C THR A 239 -13.36 12.27 -8.25
N ILE A 240 -12.11 12.21 -7.88
CA ILE A 240 -11.64 11.57 -6.64
C ILE A 240 -10.71 12.55 -5.91
N PRO A 241 -10.90 12.76 -4.60
CA PRO A 241 -10.00 13.61 -3.81
C PRO A 241 -8.56 13.11 -3.89
N LEU A 242 -7.62 14.06 -3.93
CA LEU A 242 -6.19 13.78 -3.92
C LEU A 242 -5.61 14.12 -2.55
N TRP A 243 -4.71 13.28 -2.07
CA TRP A 243 -4.09 13.38 -0.75
C TRP A 243 -2.58 13.23 -0.90
N TYR A 244 -1.82 14.06 -0.23
CA TYR A 244 -0.39 13.87 -0.11
C TYR A 244 -0.01 13.37 1.28
N TYR A 245 1.07 12.61 1.36
CA TYR A 245 1.59 12.15 2.64
C TYR A 245 2.52 13.21 3.24
N ASP A 246 2.11 13.81 4.36
CA ASP A 246 2.98 14.68 5.15
C ASP A 246 3.90 13.82 6.00
N GLU A 247 5.15 13.67 5.57
CA GLU A 247 6.16 12.88 6.27
C GLU A 247 6.56 13.48 7.63
N ALA A 248 6.33 14.77 7.87
CA ALA A 248 6.61 15.39 9.14
C ALA A 248 5.51 15.13 10.16
N ALA A 249 4.26 15.22 9.73
CA ALA A 249 3.08 14.96 10.54
C ALA A 249 2.66 13.49 10.54
N LEU A 250 3.23 12.65 9.65
CA LEU A 250 2.93 11.23 9.46
C LEU A 250 1.44 10.98 9.22
N VAL A 251 0.83 11.76 8.33
CA VAL A 251 -0.59 11.73 8.02
C VAL A 251 -0.84 12.13 6.57
N TRP A 252 -1.92 11.61 5.98
CA TRP A 252 -2.41 12.07 4.68
C TRP A 252 -3.17 13.38 4.83
N VAL A 253 -2.83 14.36 3.99
CA VAL A 253 -3.45 15.68 3.96
C VAL A 253 -4.13 15.87 2.61
N ARG A 254 -5.39 16.30 2.63
CA ARG A 254 -6.15 16.53 1.40
C ARG A 254 -5.63 17.77 0.66
N GLU A 255 -5.28 17.59 -0.63
CA GLU A 255 -4.91 18.68 -1.53
C GLU A 255 -5.36 18.40 -2.97
N GLY A 256 -6.40 19.07 -3.42
CA GLY A 256 -6.89 18.94 -4.78
C GLY A 256 -7.76 17.71 -5.04
N GLN A 257 -7.84 17.34 -6.31
CA GLN A 257 -8.61 16.19 -6.80
C GLN A 257 -8.06 15.71 -8.15
N ALA A 258 -8.30 14.44 -8.46
CA ALA A 258 -8.11 13.84 -9.77
C ALA A 258 -9.44 13.83 -10.53
N ASN A 259 -9.42 14.12 -11.83
CA ASN A 259 -10.60 14.19 -12.69
C ASN A 259 -10.56 13.06 -13.71
N GLN A 260 -11.68 12.37 -13.88
CA GLN A 260 -11.80 11.31 -14.86
C GLN A 260 -11.68 11.86 -16.30
N GLN A 261 -10.95 11.13 -17.13
CA GLN A 261 -10.77 11.43 -18.55
C GLN A 261 -11.59 10.48 -19.42
N ALA A 262 -11.81 10.87 -20.67
CA ALA A 262 -12.30 9.96 -21.67
C ALA A 262 -11.33 8.76 -21.78
N GLY A 263 -11.83 7.54 -21.55
CA GLY A 263 -10.99 6.34 -21.44
C GLY A 263 -10.77 5.81 -20.02
N GLY A 264 -11.32 6.51 -19.00
CA GLY A 264 -11.44 6.01 -17.64
C GLY A 264 -10.27 6.32 -16.71
N SER A 265 -9.11 6.78 -17.21
CA SER A 265 -7.99 7.23 -16.35
C SER A 265 -8.35 8.53 -15.61
N TYR A 266 -7.57 8.83 -14.56
CA TYR A 266 -7.75 10.03 -13.75
C TYR A 266 -6.52 10.92 -13.82
N VAL A 267 -6.71 12.22 -14.02
CA VAL A 267 -5.62 13.20 -14.12
C VAL A 267 -5.71 14.19 -12.96
N ALA A 268 -4.56 14.42 -12.35
CA ALA A 268 -4.36 15.40 -11.29
C ALA A 268 -3.15 16.30 -11.59
N SER A 269 -3.18 17.52 -11.09
CA SER A 269 -2.07 18.47 -11.12
C SER A 269 -1.53 18.65 -9.70
N VAL A 270 -0.21 18.51 -9.51
CA VAL A 270 0.45 18.61 -8.21
C VAL A 270 1.55 19.65 -8.23
N THR A 271 1.71 20.35 -7.11
CA THR A 271 2.66 21.48 -6.99
C THR A 271 3.93 21.13 -6.25
N HIS A 272 4.01 19.96 -5.67
CA HIS A 272 5.19 19.39 -5.00
C HIS A 272 5.20 17.87 -5.14
N PHE A 273 6.35 17.23 -4.88
CA PHE A 273 6.46 15.79 -4.85
C PHE A 273 6.60 15.24 -3.43
N THR A 274 5.81 14.24 -3.17
CA THR A 274 5.79 13.33 -2.04
C THR A 274 5.08 12.06 -2.50
N VAL A 275 4.52 11.25 -1.61
CA VAL A 275 3.58 10.21 -2.00
C VAL A 275 2.20 10.84 -2.19
N TRP A 276 1.60 10.64 -3.35
CA TRP A 276 0.28 11.14 -3.73
C TRP A 276 -0.71 10.00 -3.86
N ASN A 277 -1.81 10.08 -3.15
CA ASN A 277 -2.85 9.07 -3.12
C ASN A 277 -4.18 9.64 -3.61
N MET A 278 -4.84 8.91 -4.47
CA MET A 278 -6.18 9.18 -4.96
C MET A 278 -7.15 8.36 -4.11
N ASP A 279 -7.82 8.99 -3.13
CA ASP A 279 -8.59 8.28 -2.10
C ASP A 279 -10.00 8.80 -1.92
N PHE A 280 -10.89 7.86 -1.63
CA PHE A 280 -12.19 8.17 -1.03
C PHE A 280 -12.08 8.27 0.48
N LYS A 281 -12.63 9.33 1.05
CA LYS A 281 -12.82 9.46 2.50
C LYS A 281 -13.92 8.50 2.95
N GLY A 282 -13.57 7.50 3.72
CA GLY A 282 -14.50 6.56 4.31
C GLY A 282 -15.16 7.10 5.58
N VAL A 283 -16.30 6.53 5.95
CA VAL A 283 -16.91 6.71 7.25
C VAL A 283 -16.35 5.64 8.19
N LYS A 284 -16.00 6.05 9.41
CA LYS A 284 -15.36 5.16 10.37
C LYS A 284 -16.35 4.25 11.09
N ALA A 285 -15.89 3.05 11.41
CA ALA A 285 -16.49 2.09 12.32
C ALA A 285 -15.40 1.56 13.26
N THR A 286 -15.77 0.72 14.22
CA THR A 286 -14.86 0.05 15.17
C THR A 286 -15.16 -1.44 15.19
N LEU A 287 -14.11 -2.25 15.20
CA LEU A 287 -14.18 -3.70 15.29
C LEU A 287 -13.46 -4.17 16.54
N ASN A 288 -14.17 -4.81 17.45
CA ASN A 288 -13.63 -5.45 18.64
C ASN A 288 -13.63 -6.96 18.45
N GLY A 289 -12.67 -7.64 19.07
CA GLY A 289 -12.60 -9.09 19.08
C GLY A 289 -11.67 -9.61 20.16
N CYS A 290 -11.51 -10.92 20.18
CA CYS A 290 -10.65 -11.60 21.13
C CYS A 290 -10.04 -12.86 20.51
N PHE A 291 -8.94 -13.33 21.09
CA PHE A 291 -8.28 -14.57 20.70
C PHE A 291 -8.33 -15.60 21.82
N ARG A 292 -8.62 -16.84 21.46
CA ARG A 292 -8.64 -18.00 22.36
C ARG A 292 -7.93 -19.17 21.67
N ASP A 293 -7.41 -20.10 22.47
CA ASP A 293 -6.97 -21.39 21.95
C ASP A 293 -8.18 -22.34 21.73
N SER A 294 -7.90 -23.55 21.28
CA SER A 294 -8.93 -24.58 21.06
C SER A 294 -9.61 -25.05 22.36
N GLN A 295 -9.03 -24.76 23.52
CA GLN A 295 -9.57 -25.05 24.83
C GLN A 295 -10.35 -23.87 25.43
N GLY A 296 -10.38 -22.72 24.75
CA GLY A 296 -11.03 -21.50 25.21
C GLY A 296 -10.18 -20.60 26.12
N ASN A 297 -8.90 -20.93 26.34
CA ASN A 297 -8.00 -20.10 27.15
C ASN A 297 -7.60 -18.82 26.39
N VAL A 298 -7.31 -17.76 27.13
CA VAL A 298 -6.85 -16.49 26.58
C VAL A 298 -5.50 -16.65 25.86
N VAL A 299 -5.39 -16.15 24.64
CA VAL A 299 -4.15 -16.09 23.89
C VAL A 299 -3.67 -14.66 23.84
N THR A 300 -2.61 -14.36 24.60
CA THR A 300 -2.05 -13.00 24.73
C THR A 300 -0.98 -12.66 23.69
N LYS A 301 -0.50 -13.62 22.92
CA LYS A 301 0.61 -13.47 21.96
C LYS A 301 0.28 -14.11 20.61
N ALA A 302 -0.90 -13.84 20.06
CA ALA A 302 -1.29 -14.36 18.75
C ALA A 302 -0.62 -13.65 17.55
N GLY A 303 0.38 -12.81 17.81
CA GLY A 303 1.09 -12.05 16.78
C GLY A 303 0.30 -10.87 16.24
N THR A 304 0.75 -10.34 15.10
CA THR A 304 0.10 -9.18 14.45
C THR A 304 -1.13 -9.62 13.70
N VAL A 305 -2.22 -8.91 13.93
CA VAL A 305 -3.50 -9.07 13.21
C VAL A 305 -3.61 -7.99 12.16
N GLY A 306 -4.01 -8.38 10.96
CA GLY A 306 -4.35 -7.47 9.88
C GLY A 306 -5.84 -7.50 9.58
N LEU A 307 -6.36 -6.37 9.14
CA LEU A 307 -7.69 -6.25 8.55
C LEU A 307 -7.52 -5.63 7.17
N ARG A 308 -8.15 -6.21 6.16
CA ARG A 308 -8.05 -5.73 4.78
C ARG A 308 -9.40 -5.73 4.08
N GLY A 309 -9.54 -4.86 3.11
CA GLY A 309 -10.65 -4.77 2.17
C GLY A 309 -10.16 -4.23 0.85
N GLN A 310 -11.04 -3.98 -0.09
CA GLN A 310 -10.67 -3.42 -1.38
C GLN A 310 -10.10 -2.00 -1.20
N GLY A 311 -8.87 -1.76 -1.68
CA GLY A 311 -8.21 -0.47 -1.57
C GLY A 311 -7.90 -0.02 -0.14
N TRP A 312 -7.93 -0.93 0.84
CA TRP A 312 -7.67 -0.59 2.23
C TRP A 312 -7.04 -1.75 3.01
N MET A 313 -6.11 -1.41 3.88
CA MET A 313 -5.47 -2.36 4.77
C MET A 313 -5.07 -1.70 6.09
N ASN A 314 -5.22 -2.44 7.18
CA ASN A 314 -4.68 -2.06 8.48
C ASN A 314 -3.96 -3.25 9.12
N THR A 315 -2.74 -3.03 9.59
CA THR A 315 -1.90 -4.04 10.28
C THR A 315 -1.61 -3.66 11.74
N ARG A 316 -2.50 -2.88 12.35
CA ARG A 316 -2.28 -2.17 13.62
C ARG A 316 -2.23 -3.01 14.88
N THR A 317 -2.49 -4.27 14.88
CA THR A 317 -2.94 -4.85 16.14
C THR A 317 -1.85 -5.59 16.88
N GLY A 318 -1.39 -4.97 17.98
CA GLY A 318 -0.98 -5.71 19.16
C GLY A 318 -2.21 -6.29 19.84
N ILE A 319 -2.14 -7.53 20.28
CA ILE A 319 -3.17 -8.15 21.10
C ILE A 319 -2.89 -7.75 22.54
N ALA A 320 -3.89 -7.23 23.24
CA ALA A 320 -3.78 -6.90 24.64
C ALA A 320 -3.48 -8.16 25.50
N GLU A 321 -2.95 -7.96 26.69
CA GLU A 321 -2.59 -9.06 27.59
C GLU A 321 -3.79 -9.94 27.99
N ASP A 322 -5.01 -9.41 27.89
CA ASP A 322 -6.28 -10.13 28.08
C ASP A 322 -6.75 -10.88 26.83
N GLY A 323 -5.97 -10.87 25.74
CA GLY A 323 -6.29 -11.49 24.48
C GLY A 323 -7.33 -10.76 23.65
N ASN A 324 -7.69 -9.53 24.01
CA ASN A 324 -8.65 -8.69 23.27
C ASN A 324 -7.92 -7.79 22.27
N PHE A 325 -8.64 -7.37 21.23
CA PHE A 325 -8.18 -6.35 20.29
C PHE A 325 -9.32 -5.37 19.95
N THR A 326 -8.92 -4.14 19.63
CA THR A 326 -9.79 -3.08 19.13
C THR A 326 -9.17 -2.45 17.90
N LEU A 327 -9.88 -2.48 16.79
CA LEU A 327 -9.51 -1.82 15.53
C LEU A 327 -10.42 -0.61 15.35
N ILE A 328 -9.85 0.57 15.50
CA ILE A 328 -10.55 1.85 15.27
C ILE A 328 -10.31 2.34 13.85
N ASN A 329 -11.10 3.31 13.39
CA ASN A 329 -11.01 3.90 12.05
C ASN A 329 -11.11 2.87 10.91
N VAL A 330 -11.89 1.82 11.13
CA VAL A 330 -12.21 0.83 10.11
C VAL A 330 -13.20 1.46 9.13
N PRO A 331 -13.00 1.36 7.79
CA PRO A 331 -13.97 1.88 6.84
C PRO A 331 -15.28 1.11 6.91
N ALA A 332 -16.37 1.85 7.05
CA ALA A 332 -17.74 1.31 6.97
C ALA A 332 -18.15 1.04 5.51
N ASN A 333 -19.27 0.34 5.32
CA ASN A 333 -19.92 0.07 4.04
C ASN A 333 -19.11 -0.79 3.05
N MET A 334 -18.09 -1.50 3.51
CA MET A 334 -17.34 -2.43 2.68
C MET A 334 -17.06 -3.74 3.41
N PRO A 335 -17.07 -4.89 2.70
CA PRO A 335 -16.67 -6.16 3.28
C PRO A 335 -15.17 -6.15 3.58
N LEU A 336 -14.79 -6.79 4.67
CA LEU A 336 -13.42 -6.85 5.16
C LEU A 336 -13.02 -8.29 5.46
N GLU A 337 -11.74 -8.53 5.62
CA GLU A 337 -11.17 -9.80 6.04
C GLU A 337 -10.16 -9.57 7.17
N LEU A 338 -10.40 -10.22 8.30
CA LEU A 338 -9.44 -10.31 9.39
C LEU A 338 -8.47 -11.46 9.08
N TYR A 339 -7.17 -11.20 9.05
CA TYR A 339 -6.16 -12.19 8.70
C TYR A 339 -4.97 -12.17 9.66
N SER A 340 -4.30 -13.32 9.78
CA SER A 340 -3.05 -13.43 10.53
C SER A 340 -1.90 -12.86 9.69
N ALA A 341 -1.21 -11.86 10.22
CA ALA A 341 -0.08 -11.23 9.54
C ALA A 341 1.28 -11.90 9.84
N ILE A 342 1.26 -13.10 10.44
CA ILE A 342 2.46 -13.91 10.72
C ILE A 342 2.45 -15.22 9.91
N SER A 343 3.60 -15.88 9.81
CA SER A 343 3.74 -17.19 9.17
C SER A 343 4.50 -18.15 10.13
N PRO A 344 3.99 -19.37 10.38
CA PRO A 344 2.69 -19.85 9.94
C PRO A 344 1.54 -19.01 10.49
N ALA A 345 0.41 -18.96 9.77
CA ALA A 345 -0.76 -18.18 10.21
C ALA A 345 -1.25 -18.66 11.58
N ALA A 346 -1.45 -17.71 12.49
CA ALA A 346 -1.90 -18.04 13.84
C ALA A 346 -3.37 -18.50 13.89
N PHE A 347 -4.17 -18.05 12.91
CA PHE A 347 -5.57 -18.41 12.78
C PHE A 347 -6.03 -18.36 11.31
N THR A 348 -7.14 -19.00 11.00
CA THR A 348 -7.77 -18.92 9.69
C THR A 348 -8.43 -17.56 9.49
N SER A 349 -8.28 -16.97 8.31
CA SER A 349 -8.91 -15.68 7.97
C SER A 349 -10.42 -15.69 8.22
N VAL A 350 -10.94 -14.57 8.72
CA VAL A 350 -12.36 -14.40 9.05
C VAL A 350 -12.95 -13.31 8.17
N ALA A 351 -13.96 -13.66 7.39
CA ALA A 351 -14.73 -12.68 6.61
C ALA A 351 -15.59 -11.82 7.54
N ILE A 352 -15.51 -10.51 7.36
CA ILE A 352 -16.26 -9.51 8.11
C ILE A 352 -17.24 -8.84 7.16
N ALA A 353 -18.53 -9.03 7.37
CA ALA A 353 -19.56 -8.31 6.62
C ALA A 353 -19.40 -6.79 6.85
N ALA A 354 -19.78 -5.99 5.85
CA ALA A 354 -19.71 -4.54 5.92
C ALA A 354 -20.29 -4.00 7.26
N LEU A 355 -19.56 -3.09 7.88
CA LEU A 355 -20.00 -2.39 9.08
C LEU A 355 -20.84 -1.19 8.68
N ALA A 356 -21.82 -0.84 9.50
CA ALA A 356 -22.55 0.41 9.32
C ALA A 356 -21.68 1.62 9.76
N PRO A 357 -21.95 2.83 9.25
CA PRO A 357 -21.33 4.06 9.74
C PRO A 357 -21.45 4.23 11.26
N GLY A 358 -20.31 4.39 11.93
CA GLY A 358 -20.25 4.54 13.40
C GLY A 358 -20.49 3.26 14.20
N GLU A 359 -20.69 2.12 13.53
CA GLU A 359 -20.90 0.84 14.22
C GLU A 359 -19.68 0.45 15.06
N VAL A 360 -19.96 -0.07 16.25
CA VAL A 360 -18.98 -0.77 17.10
C VAL A 360 -19.38 -2.24 17.12
N ARG A 361 -18.73 -3.04 16.29
CA ARG A 361 -19.04 -4.48 16.18
C ARG A 361 -18.15 -5.29 17.09
N GLN A 362 -18.76 -6.18 17.88
CA GLN A 362 -18.06 -7.20 18.64
C GLN A 362 -18.07 -8.52 17.86
N LEU A 363 -16.87 -9.03 17.54
CA LEU A 363 -16.71 -10.38 16.97
C LEU A 363 -16.71 -11.43 18.06
N SER A 364 -17.13 -12.65 17.71
CA SER A 364 -16.80 -13.84 18.48
C SER A 364 -15.28 -14.02 18.55
N CYS A 365 -14.78 -14.62 19.63
CA CYS A 365 -13.35 -14.85 19.76
C CYS A 365 -12.84 -15.74 18.62
N VAL A 366 -11.72 -15.36 18.03
CA VAL A 366 -11.03 -16.10 16.98
C VAL A 366 -10.20 -17.21 17.62
N VAL A 367 -10.29 -18.41 17.10
CA VAL A 367 -9.50 -19.54 17.60
C VAL A 367 -8.11 -19.51 16.98
N VAL A 368 -7.10 -19.44 17.85
CA VAL A 368 -5.69 -19.49 17.45
C VAL A 368 -5.26 -20.95 17.34
N ILE A 369 -4.78 -21.33 16.17
CA ILE A 369 -4.35 -22.69 15.84
C ILE A 369 -2.85 -22.89 15.99
N ASN A 370 -2.06 -21.83 15.83
CA ASN A 370 -0.61 -21.82 15.95
C ASN A 370 -0.17 -20.61 16.79
N PRO A 371 -0.30 -20.65 18.14
CA PRO A 371 0.17 -19.54 18.95
C PRO A 371 1.70 -19.39 18.81
N PRO A 372 2.20 -18.18 18.56
CA PRO A 372 3.65 -17.98 18.48
C PRO A 372 4.28 -18.26 19.85
N THR A 373 5.29 -19.11 19.88
CA THR A 373 6.01 -19.52 21.10
C THR A 373 7.03 -18.48 21.56
N THR A 374 7.32 -17.48 20.73
CA THR A 374 8.24 -16.35 21.00
C THR A 374 7.71 -15.11 20.26
N PRO A 375 8.05 -13.87 20.66
CA PRO A 375 7.77 -12.70 19.83
C PRO A 375 8.56 -12.85 18.52
N THR A 376 7.94 -13.47 17.54
CA THR A 376 8.54 -13.70 16.23
C THR A 376 8.35 -12.41 15.45
N ALA A 377 9.45 -11.86 14.96
CA ALA A 377 9.44 -10.83 13.93
C ALA A 377 8.39 -11.19 12.88
N SER A 378 7.60 -10.22 12.44
CA SER A 378 6.60 -10.43 11.42
C SER A 378 7.24 -11.14 10.22
N VAL A 379 6.94 -12.43 10.08
CA VAL A 379 7.46 -13.23 8.96
C VAL A 379 6.77 -12.72 7.69
N PRO A 380 7.51 -12.54 6.61
CA PRO A 380 6.94 -12.15 5.33
C PRO A 380 5.82 -13.10 4.93
N LEU A 381 4.74 -12.54 4.40
CA LEU A 381 3.68 -13.31 3.74
C LEU A 381 4.34 -14.33 2.78
N PRO A 382 3.93 -15.61 2.76
CA PRO A 382 4.58 -16.59 1.89
C PRO A 382 4.54 -16.10 0.44
N THR A 383 5.71 -15.98 -0.16
CA THR A 383 5.96 -15.57 -1.54
C THR A 383 5.50 -16.63 -2.57
N THR A 384 4.87 -17.70 -2.15
CA THR A 384 4.48 -18.82 -3.02
C THR A 384 3.28 -18.56 -3.92
N LEU A 385 2.69 -17.36 -3.89
CA LEU A 385 1.61 -17.01 -4.84
C LEU A 385 2.08 -16.14 -6.03
N PHE A 386 3.31 -15.62 -6.00
CA PHE A 386 3.83 -14.83 -7.12
C PHE A 386 5.32 -15.10 -7.29
N THR A 387 5.69 -15.92 -8.25
CA THR A 387 7.05 -15.93 -8.80
C THR A 387 7.25 -14.62 -9.57
N PRO A 388 8.19 -13.75 -9.16
CA PRO A 388 8.52 -12.58 -9.98
C PRO A 388 9.11 -13.06 -11.31
N PRO A 389 8.87 -12.33 -12.42
CA PRO A 389 9.54 -12.64 -13.66
C PRO A 389 11.06 -12.57 -13.45
N VAL A 390 11.77 -13.59 -13.87
CA VAL A 390 13.23 -13.64 -13.87
C VAL A 390 13.72 -12.50 -14.76
N VAL A 391 14.23 -11.43 -14.15
CA VAL A 391 14.93 -10.37 -14.87
C VAL A 391 16.31 -10.93 -15.22
N THR A 392 16.50 -11.35 -16.45
CA THR A 392 17.83 -11.63 -17.00
C THR A 392 18.67 -10.36 -16.93
N PRO A 393 19.92 -10.40 -16.42
CA PRO A 393 20.76 -9.22 -16.38
C PRO A 393 21.02 -8.73 -17.81
N VAL A 394 20.65 -7.48 -18.06
CA VAL A 394 21.01 -6.77 -19.30
C VAL A 394 22.53 -6.57 -19.27
N VAL A 395 23.21 -7.25 -20.16
CA VAL A 395 24.65 -7.06 -20.42
C VAL A 395 24.83 -5.63 -20.94
N THR A 396 25.52 -4.78 -20.17
CA THR A 396 25.91 -3.43 -20.61
C THR A 396 26.77 -3.51 -21.89
N PRO A 397 26.39 -2.89 -23.01
CA PRO A 397 27.27 -2.84 -24.18
C PRO A 397 28.43 -1.88 -23.88
N VAL A 398 29.63 -2.35 -24.19
CA VAL A 398 30.87 -1.56 -24.21
C VAL A 398 30.71 -0.45 -25.24
N VAL A 399 30.81 0.80 -24.81
CA VAL A 399 30.72 1.98 -25.67
C VAL A 399 32.07 2.14 -26.41
N THR A 400 32.10 1.81 -27.69
CA THR A 400 33.14 2.30 -28.60
C THR A 400 32.80 3.71 -29.08
N PRO A 401 33.77 4.63 -29.22
CA PRO A 401 33.50 6.00 -29.63
C PRO A 401 32.93 6.07 -31.05
N VAL A 402 31.79 6.71 -31.22
CA VAL A 402 31.11 6.88 -32.50
C VAL A 402 31.51 8.22 -33.13
N VAL A 403 31.90 8.15 -34.39
CA VAL A 403 32.11 9.27 -35.31
C VAL A 403 30.78 10.03 -35.53
N PRO A 404 30.77 11.37 -35.68
CA PRO A 404 29.56 12.15 -35.85
C PRO A 404 28.82 11.79 -37.13
N VAL A 405 27.56 11.39 -37.00
CA VAL A 405 26.63 11.17 -38.13
C VAL A 405 25.63 12.30 -38.20
N THR A 406 25.33 12.73 -39.42
CA THR A 406 24.33 13.70 -39.83
C THR A 406 22.91 13.40 -39.27
N PRO A 407 22.07 14.42 -39.04
CA PRO A 407 20.74 14.24 -38.45
C PRO A 407 19.84 13.39 -39.36
N VAL A 408 19.37 12.27 -38.84
CA VAL A 408 18.31 11.45 -39.45
C VAL A 408 16.96 11.87 -38.85
N THR A 409 16.00 12.07 -39.72
CA THR A 409 14.58 12.29 -39.39
C THR A 409 14.08 11.21 -38.45
N PRO A 410 13.23 11.54 -37.43
CA PRO A 410 12.73 10.55 -36.50
C PRO A 410 11.82 9.54 -37.20
N VAL A 411 12.21 8.29 -37.17
CA VAL A 411 11.35 7.16 -37.55
C VAL A 411 10.37 6.96 -36.41
N VAL A 412 9.10 7.26 -36.68
CA VAL A 412 7.99 6.94 -35.78
C VAL A 412 7.82 5.42 -35.81
N THR A 413 8.27 4.74 -34.77
CA THR A 413 7.92 3.32 -34.57
C THR A 413 6.41 3.21 -34.36
N PRO A 414 5.70 2.36 -35.11
CA PRO A 414 4.26 2.20 -34.92
C PRO A 414 3.99 1.64 -33.51
N VAL A 415 3.10 2.31 -32.78
CA VAL A 415 2.50 1.78 -31.53
C VAL A 415 1.76 0.50 -31.92
N VAL A 416 2.28 -0.65 -31.50
CA VAL A 416 1.61 -1.93 -31.70
C VAL A 416 0.41 -1.94 -30.75
N THR A 417 -0.76 -1.62 -31.26
CA THR A 417 -2.04 -1.82 -30.54
C THR A 417 -2.19 -3.32 -30.31
N PRO A 418 -2.39 -3.79 -29.06
CA PRO A 418 -2.61 -5.21 -28.83
C PRO A 418 -3.82 -5.67 -29.64
N THR A 419 -3.62 -6.71 -30.42
CA THR A 419 -4.70 -7.31 -31.22
C THR A 419 -5.35 -8.43 -30.42
N VAL A 420 -6.62 -8.68 -30.62
CA VAL A 420 -7.38 -9.76 -29.98
C VAL A 420 -6.68 -11.12 -30.14
N ALA A 421 -5.97 -11.32 -31.25
CA ALA A 421 -5.18 -12.51 -31.55
C ALA A 421 -4.07 -12.80 -30.52
N ALA A 422 -3.58 -11.79 -29.79
CA ALA A 422 -2.58 -11.96 -28.74
C ALA A 422 -3.09 -12.80 -27.55
N PHE A 423 -4.40 -12.88 -27.37
CA PHE A 423 -5.04 -13.65 -26.30
C PHE A 423 -5.44 -15.07 -26.74
N ALA A 424 -5.25 -15.44 -27.99
CA ALA A 424 -5.64 -16.77 -28.49
C ALA A 424 -4.89 -17.89 -27.73
N GLY A 425 -5.60 -18.99 -27.43
CA GLY A 425 -5.05 -20.14 -26.72
C GLY A 425 -6.08 -20.80 -25.82
N THR A 426 -5.65 -21.87 -25.13
CA THR A 426 -6.46 -22.58 -24.14
C THR A 426 -6.19 -22.00 -22.74
N TYR A 427 -7.25 -21.83 -21.97
CA TYR A 427 -7.18 -21.30 -20.60
C TYR A 427 -7.87 -22.27 -19.65
N ASN A 428 -7.15 -22.64 -18.59
CA ASN A 428 -7.68 -23.47 -17.51
C ASN A 428 -7.66 -22.70 -16.20
N GLY A 429 -8.66 -22.93 -15.34
CA GLY A 429 -8.73 -22.23 -14.06
C GLY A 429 -9.80 -22.76 -13.14
N THR A 430 -9.99 -22.01 -12.07
CA THR A 430 -10.97 -22.31 -11.01
C THR A 430 -11.89 -21.12 -10.77
N PHE A 431 -13.07 -21.38 -10.26
CA PHE A 431 -13.96 -20.37 -9.71
C PHE A 431 -14.41 -20.76 -8.30
N ALA A 432 -14.68 -19.74 -7.49
CA ALA A 432 -15.08 -19.89 -6.10
C ALA A 432 -16.09 -18.80 -5.71
N GLY A 433 -16.86 -19.06 -4.65
CA GLY A 433 -17.90 -18.15 -4.15
C GLY A 433 -19.07 -18.93 -3.62
N THR A 434 -20.29 -18.64 -4.07
CA THR A 434 -21.51 -19.41 -3.71
C THR A 434 -21.38 -20.87 -4.09
N GLU A 435 -20.63 -21.17 -5.14
CA GLU A 435 -20.18 -22.52 -5.49
C GLU A 435 -18.71 -22.48 -5.94
N THR A 436 -18.12 -23.67 -6.09
CA THR A 436 -16.73 -23.85 -6.52
C THR A 436 -16.67 -24.78 -7.72
N GLY A 437 -15.64 -24.60 -8.54
CA GLY A 437 -15.45 -25.47 -9.70
C GLY A 437 -14.24 -25.10 -10.53
N THR A 438 -14.15 -25.73 -11.70
CA THR A 438 -13.09 -25.52 -12.68
C THR A 438 -13.68 -25.06 -14.01
N PHE A 439 -12.85 -24.41 -14.82
CA PHE A 439 -13.19 -24.09 -16.22
C PHE A 439 -12.05 -24.45 -17.17
N SER A 440 -12.43 -24.77 -18.39
CA SER A 440 -11.52 -24.94 -19.52
C SER A 440 -12.16 -24.30 -20.74
N VAL A 441 -11.51 -23.26 -21.28
CA VAL A 441 -12.01 -22.48 -22.43
C VAL A 441 -10.92 -22.27 -23.46
N VAL A 442 -11.32 -22.16 -24.73
CA VAL A 442 -10.44 -21.82 -25.85
C VAL A 442 -10.84 -20.44 -26.38
N ILE A 443 -9.84 -19.59 -26.53
CA ILE A 443 -9.96 -18.28 -27.17
C ILE A 443 -9.43 -18.40 -28.59
N GLY A 444 -10.27 -18.16 -29.57
CA GLY A 444 -9.90 -18.10 -31.00
C GLY A 444 -9.14 -16.80 -31.34
N SER A 445 -8.48 -16.76 -32.50
CA SER A 445 -7.75 -15.59 -32.99
C SER A 445 -8.65 -14.35 -33.24
N THR A 446 -9.96 -14.55 -33.36
CA THR A 446 -10.97 -13.48 -33.47
C THR A 446 -11.50 -13.01 -32.11
N GLY A 447 -11.03 -13.59 -30.99
CA GLY A 447 -11.49 -13.29 -29.64
C GLY A 447 -12.75 -14.02 -29.19
N THR A 448 -13.31 -14.90 -30.01
CA THR A 448 -14.43 -15.75 -29.60
C THR A 448 -13.96 -16.78 -28.58
N ILE A 449 -14.72 -16.94 -27.49
CA ILE A 449 -14.42 -17.85 -26.40
C ILE A 449 -15.45 -18.96 -26.37
N THR A 450 -15.00 -20.21 -26.32
CA THR A 450 -15.86 -21.41 -26.16
C THR A 450 -15.22 -22.39 -25.19
N GLY A 451 -16.03 -23.14 -24.46
CA GLY A 451 -15.53 -24.14 -23.53
C GLY A 451 -16.59 -24.67 -22.57
N ARG A 452 -16.15 -25.01 -21.37
CA ARG A 452 -17.03 -25.52 -20.32
C ARG A 452 -16.54 -25.12 -18.93
N THR A 453 -17.48 -25.04 -18.00
CA THR A 453 -17.23 -25.05 -16.55
C THR A 453 -17.73 -26.37 -15.97
N THR A 454 -17.11 -26.78 -14.86
CA THR A 454 -17.59 -27.91 -14.05
C THR A 454 -17.69 -27.43 -12.61
N SER A 455 -18.93 -27.27 -12.13
CA SER A 455 -19.23 -26.93 -10.74
C SER A 455 -19.39 -28.20 -9.90
N THR A 456 -18.96 -28.12 -8.64
CA THR A 456 -19.17 -29.18 -7.65
C THR A 456 -20.63 -29.32 -7.25
N THR A 457 -21.46 -28.31 -7.47
CA THR A 457 -22.88 -28.27 -7.06
C THR A 457 -23.80 -28.44 -8.25
N THR A 458 -23.58 -27.70 -9.34
CA THR A 458 -24.51 -27.66 -10.49
C THR A 458 -24.05 -28.50 -11.68
N GLY A 459 -22.82 -29.05 -11.66
CA GLY A 459 -22.28 -29.90 -12.72
C GLY A 459 -21.71 -29.14 -13.90
N VAL A 460 -21.80 -29.69 -15.12
CA VAL A 460 -21.15 -29.15 -16.31
C VAL A 460 -22.05 -28.13 -17.02
N ALA A 461 -21.51 -26.97 -17.35
CA ALA A 461 -22.16 -25.94 -18.18
C ALA A 461 -21.29 -25.58 -19.39
N SER A 462 -21.94 -25.26 -20.53
CA SER A 462 -21.27 -24.77 -21.72
C SER A 462 -20.94 -23.29 -21.55
N VAL A 463 -19.74 -22.87 -21.95
CA VAL A 463 -19.27 -21.48 -21.89
C VAL A 463 -19.13 -20.91 -23.28
N THR A 464 -19.67 -19.72 -23.48
CA THR A 464 -19.46 -18.90 -24.68
C THR A 464 -19.19 -17.45 -24.30
N GLY A 465 -18.47 -16.72 -25.14
CA GLY A 465 -18.18 -15.31 -24.88
C GLY A 465 -17.16 -14.71 -25.81
N SER A 466 -16.57 -13.61 -25.35
CA SER A 466 -15.56 -12.88 -26.15
C SER A 466 -14.52 -12.20 -25.27
N VAL A 467 -13.36 -11.93 -25.86
CA VAL A 467 -12.32 -11.04 -25.33
C VAL A 467 -12.16 -9.84 -26.25
N ALA A 468 -12.07 -8.65 -25.67
CA ALA A 468 -11.78 -7.42 -26.39
C ALA A 468 -10.27 -7.20 -26.56
N ALA A 469 -9.86 -6.28 -27.44
CA ALA A 469 -8.45 -5.97 -27.71
C ALA A 469 -7.66 -5.46 -26.48
N ASN A 470 -8.36 -4.90 -25.49
CA ASN A 470 -7.77 -4.49 -24.20
C ASN A 470 -7.71 -5.62 -23.16
N GLY A 471 -8.03 -6.87 -23.53
CA GLY A 471 -8.05 -8.02 -22.65
C GLY A 471 -9.31 -8.19 -21.80
N ALA A 472 -10.31 -7.31 -21.92
CA ALA A 472 -11.58 -7.46 -21.21
C ALA A 472 -12.33 -8.70 -21.68
N VAL A 473 -12.77 -9.56 -20.73
CA VAL A 473 -13.46 -10.82 -20.97
C VAL A 473 -14.90 -10.72 -20.53
N SER A 474 -15.81 -11.21 -21.38
CA SER A 474 -17.22 -11.42 -21.04
C SER A 474 -17.66 -12.80 -21.47
N LEU A 475 -18.08 -13.65 -20.52
CA LEU A 475 -18.50 -15.02 -20.76
C LEU A 475 -19.89 -15.27 -20.18
N THR A 476 -20.60 -16.20 -20.78
CA THR A 476 -21.84 -16.78 -20.24
C THR A 476 -21.68 -18.28 -20.15
N ALA A 477 -21.93 -18.84 -18.98
CA ALA A 477 -22.06 -20.27 -18.76
C ALA A 477 -23.55 -20.62 -18.73
N THR A 478 -23.96 -21.64 -19.51
CA THR A 478 -25.35 -22.08 -19.59
C THR A 478 -25.44 -23.58 -19.33
N GLN A 479 -26.41 -23.98 -18.50
CA GLN A 479 -26.65 -25.38 -18.14
C GLN A 479 -28.13 -25.76 -18.40
N GLY A 480 -28.46 -26.11 -19.62
CA GLY A 480 -29.81 -26.52 -19.99
C GLY A 480 -30.90 -25.62 -19.41
N THR A 481 -31.85 -26.21 -18.66
CA THR A 481 -32.94 -25.49 -17.97
C THR A 481 -32.55 -25.00 -16.56
N ALA A 482 -31.37 -25.34 -16.06
CA ALA A 482 -30.98 -25.07 -14.66
C ALA A 482 -30.54 -23.61 -14.41
N GLY A 483 -30.26 -22.83 -15.47
CA GLY A 483 -29.92 -21.41 -15.35
C GLY A 483 -28.66 -20.99 -16.09
N ALA A 484 -28.29 -19.73 -15.93
CA ALA A 484 -27.11 -19.16 -16.54
C ALA A 484 -26.30 -18.32 -15.53
N ALA A 485 -24.98 -18.26 -15.75
CA ALA A 485 -24.07 -17.40 -15.00
C ALA A 485 -23.24 -16.54 -15.96
N SER A 486 -23.00 -15.29 -15.58
CA SER A 486 -22.14 -14.36 -16.29
C SER A 486 -20.79 -14.27 -15.58
N PHE A 487 -19.70 -14.28 -16.36
CA PHE A 487 -18.32 -14.10 -15.91
C PHE A 487 -17.76 -12.85 -16.60
N THR A 488 -17.20 -11.93 -15.84
CA THR A 488 -16.57 -10.72 -16.36
C THR A 488 -15.19 -10.54 -15.72
N GLY A 489 -14.18 -10.19 -16.51
CA GLY A 489 -12.82 -10.08 -16.01
C GLY A 489 -11.85 -9.58 -17.07
N THR A 490 -10.56 -9.84 -16.87
CA THR A 490 -9.49 -9.42 -17.75
C THR A 490 -8.46 -10.53 -17.97
N ILE A 491 -7.84 -10.54 -19.15
CA ILE A 491 -6.68 -11.36 -19.49
C ILE A 491 -5.47 -10.44 -19.59
N SER A 492 -4.41 -10.77 -18.87
CA SER A 492 -3.13 -10.06 -18.96
C SER A 492 -2.33 -10.48 -20.20
N ALA A 493 -1.35 -9.67 -20.59
CA ALA A 493 -0.41 -10.00 -21.68
C ALA A 493 0.37 -11.32 -21.43
N THR A 494 0.52 -11.72 -20.16
CA THR A 494 1.17 -12.99 -19.76
C THR A 494 0.23 -14.20 -19.80
N GLY A 495 -1.04 -13.99 -20.16
CA GLY A 495 -2.04 -15.06 -20.23
C GLY A 495 -2.72 -15.43 -18.92
N SER A 496 -2.57 -14.64 -17.86
CA SER A 496 -3.37 -14.81 -16.64
C SER A 496 -4.76 -14.22 -16.87
N VAL A 497 -5.82 -14.93 -16.44
CA VAL A 497 -7.20 -14.45 -16.48
C VAL A 497 -7.78 -14.42 -15.08
N SER A 498 -8.50 -13.34 -14.75
CA SER A 498 -9.20 -13.22 -13.46
C SER A 498 -10.43 -12.34 -13.58
N GLY A 499 -11.37 -12.51 -12.66
CA GLY A 499 -12.59 -11.71 -12.65
C GLY A 499 -13.62 -12.19 -11.64
N THR A 500 -14.86 -11.78 -11.87
CA THR A 500 -16.02 -12.14 -11.04
C THR A 500 -17.07 -12.87 -11.86
N TRP A 501 -17.86 -13.68 -11.19
CA TRP A 501 -19.00 -14.35 -11.79
C TRP A 501 -20.25 -14.20 -10.92
N ARG A 502 -21.42 -14.29 -11.55
CA ARG A 502 -22.71 -14.24 -10.87
C ARG A 502 -23.76 -15.02 -11.66
N TYR A 503 -24.73 -15.60 -10.98
CA TYR A 503 -25.91 -16.11 -11.64
C TYR A 503 -26.74 -15.00 -12.26
N THR A 504 -27.27 -15.24 -13.46
CA THR A 504 -28.14 -14.31 -14.20
C THR A 504 -29.57 -14.81 -14.29
N THR A 505 -29.77 -16.15 -14.20
CA THR A 505 -31.07 -16.81 -14.16
C THR A 505 -31.01 -18.07 -13.31
N GLY A 506 -32.11 -18.46 -12.69
CA GLY A 506 -32.29 -19.70 -11.95
C GLY A 506 -31.85 -19.62 -10.50
N LEU A 507 -30.57 -19.52 -10.24
CA LEU A 507 -29.97 -19.43 -8.91
C LEU A 507 -29.54 -18.00 -8.58
N THR A 508 -29.23 -17.75 -7.30
CA THR A 508 -28.67 -16.46 -6.83
C THR A 508 -27.29 -16.68 -6.25
N GLY A 509 -26.41 -15.69 -6.41
CA GLY A 509 -25.05 -15.73 -5.89
C GLY A 509 -24.00 -15.45 -6.96
N GLY A 510 -22.73 -15.60 -6.57
CA GLY A 510 -21.60 -15.34 -7.42
C GLY A 510 -20.27 -15.53 -6.68
N GLY A 511 -19.19 -15.05 -7.27
CA GLY A 511 -17.87 -15.20 -6.70
C GLY A 511 -16.79 -14.67 -7.64
N THR A 512 -15.59 -15.23 -7.54
CA THR A 512 -14.42 -14.89 -8.35
C THR A 512 -13.95 -16.09 -9.16
N PHE A 513 -13.20 -15.81 -10.23
CA PHE A 513 -12.50 -16.83 -11.00
C PHE A 513 -11.07 -16.40 -11.32
N THR A 514 -10.18 -17.38 -11.44
CA THR A 514 -8.80 -17.19 -11.85
C THR A 514 -8.32 -18.33 -12.72
N GLY A 515 -7.44 -18.07 -13.66
CA GLY A 515 -6.88 -19.10 -14.54
C GLY A 515 -5.64 -18.62 -15.29
N GLN A 516 -5.10 -19.53 -16.09
CA GLN A 516 -3.87 -19.31 -16.85
C GLN A 516 -3.98 -19.94 -18.24
N ARG A 517 -3.34 -19.30 -19.22
CA ARG A 517 -3.14 -19.89 -20.54
C ARG A 517 -2.16 -21.06 -20.42
N VAL A 518 -2.46 -22.21 -21.02
CA VAL A 518 -1.65 -23.43 -21.08
C VAL A 518 -1.02 -23.61 -22.45
#